data_cdfb3fcd4a38b463ec9bc5a256352218
#
_entry.id   cdfb3fcd4a38b463ec9bc5a256352218
#
_cell.length_a   1.000
_cell.length_b   1.000
_cell.length_c   1.000
_cell.angle_alpha   90.00
_cell.angle_beta   90.00
_cell.angle_gamma   90.00
#
_symmetry.space_group_name_H-M   'P 1'
#
loop_
_entity.id
_entity.type
_entity.pdbx_description
1 polymer ?
#
loop_
_entity_poly.entity_id
_entity_poly.type
_entity_poly.pdbx_seq_one_letter_code
_entity_poly.pdbx_strand_id
1 'polypeptide(L)'
;MLEFKDVSYSAGGKDILKNVSVTLDDRFSAITGPNGSGKSTMAKLIAGIIQPTDGRIFMDGVDITDMSITDRANAGISFAFQQPVRFKGITVKDLISLAAGKKTTVSEACSYLSEVGLCAKDYINREVDGSLSGGELKRIEIAMINARGTKLSVFDEPEAGIDLWSFNNLIKVFENMHERAGGMIIIISHQERILNIADKILVLANGGIVDYGRKDDVFPKLMDVRSGCYFTKN
;
A
#
# COMPACT_ATOMS: atom_id res chain seq x y z
N MET A 1 -2.11 -2.79 -14.57
CA MET A 1 -3.58 -2.78 -14.41
C MET A 1 -3.99 -3.87 -13.44
N LEU A 2 -4.76 -3.53 -12.41
CA LEU A 2 -5.32 -4.47 -11.44
C LEU A 2 -6.85 -4.47 -11.57
N GLU A 3 -7.47 -5.65 -11.73
CA GLU A 3 -8.90 -5.77 -11.94
C GLU A 3 -9.52 -6.73 -10.92
N PHE A 4 -10.62 -6.31 -10.32
CA PHE A 4 -11.50 -7.11 -9.48
C PHE A 4 -12.77 -7.39 -10.27
N LYS A 5 -13.20 -8.66 -10.36
CA LYS A 5 -14.45 -9.10 -10.99
C LYS A 5 -15.30 -9.82 -9.96
N ASP A 6 -16.38 -9.18 -9.56
CA ASP A 6 -17.41 -9.70 -8.65
C ASP A 6 -16.84 -10.30 -7.35
N VAL A 7 -15.75 -9.67 -6.83
CA VAL A 7 -15.01 -10.19 -5.70
C VAL A 7 -15.79 -9.99 -4.41
N SER A 8 -16.00 -11.10 -3.71
CA SER A 8 -16.61 -11.13 -2.37
C SER A 8 -15.66 -11.78 -1.38
N TYR A 9 -15.73 -11.34 -0.13
CA TYR A 9 -14.99 -11.97 0.97
C TYR A 9 -15.80 -11.96 2.24
N SER A 10 -15.98 -13.15 2.83
CA SER A 10 -16.70 -13.35 4.09
C SER A 10 -15.76 -14.01 5.11
N ALA A 11 -15.80 -13.54 6.36
CA ALA A 11 -15.08 -14.14 7.46
C ALA A 11 -15.92 -14.07 8.75
N GLY A 12 -15.90 -15.14 9.54
CA GLY A 12 -16.64 -15.23 10.78
C GLY A 12 -18.15 -15.02 10.63
N GLY A 13 -18.73 -15.44 9.49
CA GLY A 13 -20.16 -15.27 9.19
C GLY A 13 -20.58 -13.85 8.81
N LYS A 14 -19.62 -12.97 8.53
CA LYS A 14 -19.88 -11.59 8.07
C LYS A 14 -19.31 -11.37 6.69
N ASP A 15 -20.10 -10.75 5.82
CA ASP A 15 -19.64 -10.28 4.51
C ASP A 15 -18.86 -8.97 4.70
N ILE A 16 -17.57 -9.03 4.40
CA ILE A 16 -16.64 -7.90 4.53
C ILE A 16 -16.52 -7.15 3.20
N LEU A 17 -16.42 -7.88 2.09
CA LEU A 17 -16.52 -7.32 0.73
C LEU A 17 -17.65 -8.03 -0.01
N LYS A 18 -18.41 -7.26 -0.80
CA LYS A 18 -19.65 -7.70 -1.45
C LYS A 18 -19.62 -7.33 -2.91
N ASN A 19 -19.38 -8.32 -3.76
CA ASN A 19 -19.47 -8.19 -5.21
C ASN A 19 -18.72 -6.97 -5.77
N VAL A 20 -17.45 -6.82 -5.35
CA VAL A 20 -16.61 -5.67 -5.73
C VAL A 20 -16.07 -5.90 -7.14
N SER A 21 -16.44 -4.99 -8.07
CA SER A 21 -15.92 -4.96 -9.43
C SER A 21 -15.32 -3.60 -9.72
N VAL A 22 -14.01 -3.56 -10.03
CA VAL A 22 -13.28 -2.33 -10.34
C VAL A 22 -12.01 -2.63 -11.11
N THR A 23 -11.64 -1.72 -11.99
CA THR A 23 -10.33 -1.72 -12.67
C THR A 23 -9.52 -0.53 -12.19
N LEU A 24 -8.38 -0.80 -11.57
CA LEU A 24 -7.37 0.18 -11.19
C LEU A 24 -6.29 0.17 -12.26
N ASP A 25 -6.16 1.24 -13.02
CA ASP A 25 -5.27 1.36 -14.18
C ASP A 25 -4.32 2.56 -14.11
N ASP A 26 -4.50 3.41 -13.11
CA ASP A 26 -3.64 4.58 -12.89
C ASP A 26 -2.37 4.22 -12.14
N ARG A 27 -1.38 5.11 -12.24
CA ARG A 27 -0.08 4.91 -11.57
C ARG A 27 -0.19 5.01 -10.05
N PHE A 28 -1.08 5.87 -9.54
CA PHE A 28 -1.29 6.04 -8.11
C PHE A 28 -2.79 6.08 -7.77
N SER A 29 -3.27 5.03 -7.13
CA SER A 29 -4.65 4.95 -6.62
C SER A 29 -4.67 5.00 -5.10
N ALA A 30 -5.52 5.85 -4.53
CA ALA A 30 -5.81 5.85 -3.09
C ALA A 30 -7.13 5.11 -2.81
N ILE A 31 -7.15 4.29 -1.76
CA ILE A 31 -8.35 3.62 -1.27
C ILE A 31 -8.71 4.23 0.08
N THR A 32 -9.92 4.76 0.21
CA THR A 32 -10.41 5.37 1.44
C THR A 32 -11.83 4.90 1.78
N GLY A 33 -12.35 5.32 2.93
CA GLY A 33 -13.68 4.96 3.42
C GLY A 33 -13.70 4.70 4.92
N PRO A 34 -14.85 4.53 5.57
CA PRO A 34 -14.97 4.33 7.01
C PRO A 34 -14.19 3.12 7.53
N ASN A 35 -13.91 3.11 8.84
CA ASN A 35 -13.31 1.94 9.47
C ASN A 35 -14.27 0.73 9.34
N GLY A 36 -13.69 -0.45 9.05
CA GLY A 36 -14.48 -1.66 8.84
C GLY A 36 -15.13 -1.79 7.45
N SER A 37 -14.88 -0.87 6.51
CA SER A 37 -15.44 -0.93 5.15
C SER A 37 -14.82 -1.98 4.22
N GLY A 38 -13.74 -2.67 4.65
CA GLY A 38 -13.08 -3.70 3.86
C GLY A 38 -11.77 -3.29 3.18
N LYS A 39 -11.24 -2.08 3.41
CA LYS A 39 -10.02 -1.57 2.77
C LYS A 39 -8.80 -2.48 2.96
N SER A 40 -8.45 -2.77 4.21
CA SER A 40 -7.31 -3.68 4.52
C SER A 40 -7.58 -5.11 4.05
N THR A 41 -8.85 -5.53 3.98
CA THR A 41 -9.26 -6.81 3.38
C THR A 41 -8.94 -6.82 1.89
N MET A 42 -9.32 -5.77 1.16
CA MET A 42 -9.00 -5.61 -0.26
C MET A 42 -7.48 -5.66 -0.50
N ALA A 43 -6.69 -4.96 0.33
CA ALA A 43 -5.23 -5.00 0.25
C ALA A 43 -4.65 -6.41 0.49
N LYS A 44 -5.18 -7.14 1.48
CA LYS A 44 -4.77 -8.52 1.77
C LYS A 44 -5.16 -9.48 0.64
N LEU A 45 -6.29 -9.27 -0.02
CA LEU A 45 -6.69 -10.02 -1.22
C LEU A 45 -5.72 -9.75 -2.38
N ILE A 46 -5.29 -8.51 -2.61
CA ILE A 46 -4.28 -8.18 -3.63
C ILE A 46 -2.95 -8.88 -3.34
N ALA A 47 -2.53 -8.90 -2.08
CA ALA A 47 -1.28 -9.54 -1.67
C ALA A 47 -1.34 -11.07 -1.64
N GLY A 48 -2.54 -11.69 -1.72
CA GLY A 48 -2.74 -13.13 -1.60
C GLY A 48 -2.61 -13.67 -0.17
N ILE A 49 -2.68 -12.77 0.83
CA ILE A 49 -2.66 -13.15 2.26
C ILE A 49 -3.96 -13.87 2.64
N ILE A 50 -5.05 -13.49 2.01
CA ILE A 50 -6.36 -14.13 2.08
C ILE A 50 -6.87 -14.37 0.66
N GLN A 51 -7.74 -15.36 0.50
CA GLN A 51 -8.38 -15.68 -0.77
C GLN A 51 -9.82 -15.16 -0.79
N PRO A 52 -10.36 -14.69 -1.94
CA PRO A 52 -11.75 -14.30 -2.04
C PRO A 52 -12.65 -15.51 -1.83
N THR A 53 -13.86 -15.29 -1.31
CA THR A 53 -14.89 -16.33 -1.22
C THR A 53 -15.62 -16.53 -2.55
N ASP A 54 -15.62 -15.49 -3.39
CA ASP A 54 -16.19 -15.52 -4.74
C ASP A 54 -15.54 -14.43 -5.60
N GLY A 55 -15.67 -14.55 -6.92
CA GLY A 55 -15.09 -13.62 -7.88
C GLY A 55 -13.62 -13.89 -8.21
N ARG A 56 -13.02 -13.00 -9.00
CA ARG A 56 -11.64 -13.15 -9.48
C ARG A 56 -10.86 -11.85 -9.47
N ILE A 57 -9.53 -11.98 -9.32
CA ILE A 57 -8.58 -10.86 -9.31
C ILE A 57 -7.57 -11.08 -10.44
N PHE A 58 -7.37 -10.06 -11.27
CA PHE A 58 -6.43 -10.09 -12.39
C PHE A 58 -5.39 -9.00 -12.27
N MET A 59 -4.16 -9.31 -12.62
CA MET A 59 -3.08 -8.34 -12.77
C MET A 59 -2.52 -8.42 -14.18
N ASP A 60 -2.58 -7.30 -14.91
CA ASP A 60 -2.18 -7.21 -16.32
C ASP A 60 -2.81 -8.32 -17.21
N GLY A 61 -4.09 -8.64 -16.92
CA GLY A 61 -4.85 -9.69 -17.63
C GLY A 61 -4.57 -11.13 -17.17
N VAL A 62 -3.62 -11.33 -16.26
CA VAL A 62 -3.32 -12.64 -15.66
C VAL A 62 -4.18 -12.85 -14.42
N ASP A 63 -4.90 -13.96 -14.35
CA ASP A 63 -5.65 -14.35 -13.15
C ASP A 63 -4.68 -14.70 -12.03
N ILE A 64 -4.73 -13.92 -10.94
CA ILE A 64 -3.90 -14.10 -9.75
C ILE A 64 -4.70 -14.64 -8.57
N THR A 65 -5.97 -14.97 -8.74
CA THR A 65 -6.90 -15.30 -7.66
C THR A 65 -6.34 -16.38 -6.74
N ASP A 66 -5.92 -17.49 -7.30
CA ASP A 66 -5.44 -18.66 -6.57
C ASP A 66 -3.91 -18.69 -6.37
N MET A 67 -3.20 -17.62 -6.80
CA MET A 67 -1.75 -17.52 -6.61
C MET A 67 -1.39 -17.39 -5.14
N SER A 68 -0.35 -18.10 -4.71
CA SER A 68 0.23 -17.96 -3.38
C SER A 68 0.85 -16.56 -3.18
N ILE A 69 1.08 -16.17 -1.91
CA ILE A 69 1.81 -14.92 -1.58
C ILE A 69 3.16 -14.87 -2.31
N THR A 70 3.88 -15.99 -2.36
CA THR A 70 5.18 -16.09 -3.02
C THR A 70 5.06 -15.88 -4.53
N ASP A 71 4.07 -16.49 -5.18
CA ASP A 71 3.87 -16.34 -6.62
C ASP A 71 3.48 -14.92 -6.99
N ARG A 72 2.61 -14.28 -6.19
CA ARG A 72 2.26 -12.86 -6.37
C ARG A 72 3.45 -11.94 -6.15
N ALA A 73 4.28 -12.23 -5.14
CA ALA A 73 5.52 -11.51 -4.93
C ALA A 73 6.47 -11.66 -6.13
N ASN A 74 6.61 -12.87 -6.70
CA ASN A 74 7.41 -13.12 -7.91
C ASN A 74 6.80 -12.47 -9.16
N ALA A 75 5.47 -12.35 -9.24
CA ALA A 75 4.78 -11.61 -10.30
C ALA A 75 4.98 -10.09 -10.21
N GLY A 76 5.58 -9.60 -9.11
CA GLY A 76 5.94 -8.19 -8.92
C GLY A 76 4.98 -7.41 -8.04
N ILE A 77 4.26 -8.08 -7.12
CA ILE A 77 3.41 -7.42 -6.11
C ILE A 77 4.20 -7.29 -4.80
N SER A 78 4.26 -6.10 -4.23
CA SER A 78 4.78 -5.84 -2.89
C SER A 78 3.68 -5.31 -1.98
N PHE A 79 3.77 -5.67 -0.71
CA PHE A 79 2.81 -5.26 0.31
C PHE A 79 3.53 -4.74 1.56
N ALA A 80 3.21 -3.52 1.97
CA ALA A 80 3.63 -2.94 3.24
C ALA A 80 2.51 -3.09 4.27
N PHE A 81 2.82 -3.75 5.37
CA PHE A 81 1.86 -4.00 6.44
C PHE A 81 1.58 -2.72 7.25
N GLN A 82 0.39 -2.64 7.84
CA GLN A 82 0.05 -1.57 8.79
C GLN A 82 1.05 -1.51 9.95
N GLN A 83 1.47 -2.67 10.47
CA GLN A 83 2.56 -2.77 11.44
C GLN A 83 3.80 -3.39 10.78
N PRO A 84 4.94 -2.68 10.75
CA PRO A 84 6.15 -3.18 10.12
C PRO A 84 6.71 -4.40 10.88
N VAL A 85 7.27 -5.33 10.14
CA VAL A 85 7.86 -6.54 10.69
C VAL A 85 9.27 -6.26 11.22
N ARG A 86 9.63 -6.88 12.35
CA ARG A 86 10.96 -6.81 12.96
C ARG A 86 11.73 -8.10 12.71
N PHE A 87 13.01 -7.97 12.43
CA PHE A 87 13.90 -9.10 12.13
C PHE A 87 15.13 -9.03 13.05
N LYS A 88 15.33 -10.04 13.92
CA LYS A 88 16.53 -10.13 14.75
C LYS A 88 17.73 -10.62 13.93
N GLY A 89 18.90 -10.02 14.14
CA GLY A 89 20.15 -10.45 13.51
C GLY A 89 20.28 -10.09 12.03
N ILE A 90 19.41 -9.24 11.50
CA ILE A 90 19.46 -8.76 10.11
C ILE A 90 19.62 -7.26 10.11
N THR A 91 20.64 -6.76 9.40
CA THR A 91 20.84 -5.32 9.27
C THR A 91 19.93 -4.70 8.21
N VAL A 92 19.74 -3.38 8.28
CA VAL A 92 19.00 -2.62 7.26
C VAL A 92 19.59 -2.87 5.86
N LYS A 93 20.92 -2.91 5.73
CA LYS A 93 21.60 -3.21 4.45
C LYS A 93 21.26 -4.62 3.94
N ASP A 94 21.24 -5.60 4.83
CA ASP A 94 20.91 -6.98 4.46
C ASP A 94 19.48 -7.09 3.96
N LEU A 95 18.54 -6.40 4.62
CA LEU A 95 17.14 -6.37 4.19
C LEU A 95 16.96 -5.68 2.83
N ILE A 96 17.64 -4.54 2.60
CA ILE A 96 17.62 -3.87 1.30
C ILE A 96 18.19 -4.78 0.22
N SER A 97 19.29 -5.49 0.51
CA SER A 97 19.90 -6.44 -0.43
C SER A 97 18.98 -7.62 -0.76
N LEU A 98 18.30 -8.16 0.25
CA LEU A 98 17.29 -9.22 0.08
C LEU A 98 16.13 -8.72 -0.80
N ALA A 99 15.62 -7.52 -0.52
CA ALA A 99 14.53 -6.92 -1.30
C ALA A 99 14.93 -6.69 -2.76
N ALA A 100 16.15 -6.18 -2.99
CA ALA A 100 16.68 -5.94 -4.33
C ALA A 100 17.02 -7.23 -5.12
N GLY A 101 16.98 -8.40 -4.45
CA GLY A 101 17.34 -9.69 -5.07
C GLY A 101 18.82 -9.79 -5.49
N LYS A 102 19.67 -8.88 -5.01
CA LYS A 102 21.11 -8.82 -5.30
C LYS A 102 21.88 -8.23 -4.11
N LYS A 103 23.17 -8.51 -4.05
CA LYS A 103 24.05 -7.85 -3.07
C LYS A 103 24.17 -6.36 -3.44
N THR A 104 23.58 -5.48 -2.62
CA THR A 104 23.67 -4.03 -2.83
C THR A 104 24.99 -3.48 -2.32
N THR A 105 25.54 -2.52 -3.05
CA THR A 105 26.67 -1.72 -2.55
C THR A 105 26.22 -0.78 -1.44
N VAL A 106 27.16 -0.26 -0.66
CA VAL A 106 26.86 0.75 0.36
C VAL A 106 26.22 1.99 -0.28
N SER A 107 26.69 2.39 -1.46
CA SER A 107 26.16 3.55 -2.19
C SER A 107 24.70 3.35 -2.61
N GLU A 108 24.34 2.18 -3.15
CA GLU A 108 22.96 1.86 -3.52
C GLU A 108 22.03 1.84 -2.28
N ALA A 109 22.47 1.20 -1.19
CA ALA A 109 21.70 1.18 0.05
C ALA A 109 21.53 2.60 0.64
N CYS A 110 22.56 3.45 0.54
CA CYS A 110 22.51 4.86 0.91
C CYS A 110 21.46 5.63 0.09
N SER A 111 21.38 5.39 -1.21
CA SER A 111 20.39 6.02 -2.09
C SER A 111 18.97 5.69 -1.63
N TYR A 112 18.63 4.41 -1.45
CA TYR A 112 17.30 3.99 -0.99
C TYR A 112 16.94 4.57 0.39
N LEU A 113 17.87 4.63 1.33
CA LEU A 113 17.62 5.21 2.66
C LEU A 113 17.45 6.73 2.59
N SER A 114 18.22 7.42 1.75
CA SER A 114 18.08 8.87 1.56
C SER A 114 16.73 9.24 0.95
N GLU A 115 16.21 8.42 0.03
CA GLU A 115 14.89 8.62 -0.59
C GLU A 115 13.76 8.62 0.45
N VAL A 116 13.90 7.84 1.51
CA VAL A 116 12.92 7.80 2.62
C VAL A 116 13.29 8.72 3.78
N GLY A 117 14.26 9.60 3.60
CA GLY A 117 14.69 10.58 4.61
C GLY A 117 15.43 9.96 5.80
N LEU A 118 16.13 8.84 5.61
CA LEU A 118 17.00 8.22 6.60
C LEU A 118 18.47 8.46 6.25
N CYS A 119 19.26 8.91 7.26
CA CYS A 119 20.70 9.05 7.09
C CYS A 119 21.36 7.67 7.05
N ALA A 120 21.93 7.30 5.90
CA ALA A 120 22.50 5.97 5.74
C ALA A 120 23.61 5.64 6.73
N LYS A 121 24.44 6.63 7.14
CA LYS A 121 25.50 6.43 8.15
C LYS A 121 24.96 5.91 9.48
N ASP A 122 23.75 6.36 9.84
CA ASP A 122 23.15 6.04 11.14
C ASP A 122 22.35 4.74 11.12
N TYR A 123 21.89 4.30 9.94
CA TYR A 123 20.94 3.18 9.83
C TYR A 123 21.48 1.95 9.12
N ILE A 124 22.41 2.08 8.17
CA ILE A 124 22.80 0.99 7.26
C ILE A 124 23.27 -0.29 7.96
N ASN A 125 23.96 -0.17 9.09
CA ASN A 125 24.49 -1.27 9.90
C ASN A 125 23.64 -1.57 11.14
N ARG A 126 22.52 -0.87 11.34
CA ARG A 126 21.63 -1.17 12.48
C ARG A 126 20.82 -2.43 12.19
N GLU A 127 20.60 -3.23 13.23
CA GLU A 127 19.64 -4.34 13.18
C GLU A 127 18.21 -3.79 13.12
N VAL A 128 17.34 -4.53 12.42
CA VAL A 128 15.93 -4.19 12.30
C VAL A 128 15.15 -4.79 13.48
N ASP A 129 15.50 -4.35 14.66
CA ASP A 129 14.99 -4.85 15.94
C ASP A 129 14.12 -3.82 16.69
N GLY A 130 13.95 -4.04 17.99
CA GLY A 130 13.17 -3.18 18.88
C GLY A 130 13.78 -1.81 19.17
N SER A 131 15.02 -1.53 18.75
CA SER A 131 15.69 -0.23 18.95
C SER A 131 15.24 0.82 17.92
N LEU A 132 14.60 0.40 16.84
CA LEU A 132 14.04 1.28 15.82
C LEU A 132 12.62 1.72 16.20
N SER A 133 12.33 3.01 16.05
CA SER A 133 10.97 3.54 16.20
C SER A 133 10.05 3.01 15.10
N GLY A 134 8.73 3.06 15.33
CA GLY A 134 7.73 2.66 14.33
C GLY A 134 7.87 3.43 13.02
N GLY A 135 8.14 4.74 13.07
CA GLY A 135 8.34 5.58 11.90
C GLY A 135 9.63 5.26 11.13
N GLU A 136 10.71 4.88 11.81
CA GLU A 136 11.96 4.43 11.17
C GLU A 136 11.74 3.09 10.46
N LEU A 137 11.08 2.14 11.11
CA LEU A 137 10.76 0.83 10.52
C LEU A 137 9.89 0.98 9.27
N LYS A 138 8.87 1.85 9.30
CA LYS A 138 8.02 2.14 8.14
C LYS A 138 8.82 2.69 6.97
N ARG A 139 9.72 3.63 7.21
CA ARG A 139 10.57 4.19 6.16
C ARG A 139 11.54 3.17 5.60
N ILE A 140 12.09 2.27 6.44
CA ILE A 140 12.92 1.15 5.97
C ILE A 140 12.10 0.19 5.11
N GLU A 141 10.86 -0.15 5.50
CA GLU A 141 9.95 -0.98 4.71
C GLU A 141 9.69 -0.38 3.32
N ILE A 142 9.45 0.92 3.23
CA ILE A 142 9.28 1.63 1.96
C ILE A 142 10.57 1.60 1.13
N ALA A 143 11.74 1.82 1.76
CA ALA A 143 13.02 1.71 1.08
C ALA A 143 13.26 0.31 0.48
N MET A 144 12.82 -0.75 1.17
CA MET A 144 12.87 -2.13 0.66
C MET A 144 11.95 -2.31 -0.56
N ILE A 145 10.74 -1.77 -0.54
CA ILE A 145 9.80 -1.84 -1.67
C ILE A 145 10.38 -1.10 -2.88
N ASN A 146 10.98 0.08 -2.68
CA ASN A 146 11.68 0.82 -3.72
C ASN A 146 12.86 0.01 -4.30
N ALA A 147 13.67 -0.60 -3.45
CA ALA A 147 14.81 -1.42 -3.87
C ALA A 147 14.38 -2.65 -4.69
N ARG A 148 13.20 -3.20 -4.41
CA ARG A 148 12.64 -4.34 -5.13
C ARG A 148 12.17 -3.99 -6.54
N GLY A 149 11.71 -2.75 -6.80
CA GLY A 149 11.26 -2.31 -8.11
C GLY A 149 10.05 -3.09 -8.62
N THR A 150 8.97 -3.14 -7.83
CA THR A 150 7.78 -3.94 -8.12
C THR A 150 6.84 -3.30 -9.14
N LYS A 151 6.04 -4.14 -9.84
CA LYS A 151 4.99 -3.68 -10.76
C LYS A 151 3.80 -3.08 -10.02
N LEU A 152 3.51 -3.57 -8.81
CA LEU A 152 2.45 -3.10 -7.93
C LEU A 152 2.95 -3.05 -6.50
N SER A 153 2.87 -1.86 -5.89
CA SER A 153 3.18 -1.64 -4.47
C SER A 153 1.91 -1.27 -3.72
N VAL A 154 1.56 -2.03 -2.70
CA VAL A 154 0.37 -1.79 -1.86
C VAL A 154 0.81 -1.39 -0.47
N PHE A 155 0.29 -0.29 0.04
CA PHE A 155 0.58 0.25 1.37
C PHE A 155 -0.72 0.34 2.18
N ASP A 156 -0.78 -0.33 3.32
CA ASP A 156 -1.94 -0.30 4.22
C ASP A 156 -1.67 0.64 5.39
N GLU A 157 -2.27 1.83 5.36
CA GLU A 157 -2.12 2.92 6.35
C GLU A 157 -0.65 3.20 6.70
N PRO A 158 0.19 3.55 5.70
CA PRO A 158 1.63 3.73 5.92
C PRO A 158 1.96 4.86 6.90
N GLU A 159 1.02 5.77 7.13
CA GLU A 159 1.12 6.89 8.09
C GLU A 159 0.83 6.49 9.53
N ALA A 160 0.30 5.31 9.79
CA ALA A 160 -0.09 4.90 11.14
C ALA A 160 1.12 4.87 12.10
N GLY A 161 1.02 5.62 13.21
CA GLY A 161 2.08 5.71 14.21
C GLY A 161 3.30 6.56 13.81
N ILE A 162 3.18 7.37 12.76
CA ILE A 162 4.22 8.31 12.32
C ILE A 162 3.91 9.71 12.86
N ASP A 163 4.94 10.41 13.38
CA ASP A 163 4.82 11.79 13.79
C ASP A 163 4.65 12.75 12.60
N LEU A 164 4.16 13.96 12.87
CA LEU A 164 3.84 14.95 11.84
C LEU A 164 5.04 15.31 10.93
N TRP A 165 6.23 15.39 11.50
CA TRP A 165 7.44 15.77 10.76
C TRP A 165 7.86 14.64 9.80
N SER A 166 7.85 13.41 10.31
CA SER A 166 8.13 12.20 9.51
C SER A 166 7.07 11.97 8.45
N PHE A 167 5.80 12.34 8.72
CA PHE A 167 4.73 12.26 7.74
C PHE A 167 4.95 13.18 6.52
N ASN A 168 5.48 14.40 6.74
CA ASN A 168 5.83 15.29 5.63
C ASN A 168 6.88 14.68 4.68
N ASN A 169 7.85 13.97 5.25
CA ASN A 169 8.85 13.26 4.47
C ASN A 169 8.24 12.06 3.72
N LEU A 170 7.31 11.34 4.37
CA LEU A 170 6.60 10.23 3.75
C LEU A 170 5.80 10.65 2.51
N ILE A 171 5.11 11.79 2.56
CA ILE A 171 4.42 12.35 1.39
C ILE A 171 5.39 12.54 0.22
N LYS A 172 6.53 13.19 0.46
CA LYS A 172 7.57 13.38 -0.58
C LYS A 172 8.09 12.07 -1.15
N VAL A 173 8.20 11.03 -0.31
CA VAL A 173 8.59 9.69 -0.76
C VAL A 173 7.58 9.15 -1.76
N PHE A 174 6.29 9.24 -1.46
CA PHE A 174 5.24 8.78 -2.37
C PHE A 174 5.14 9.62 -3.64
N GLU A 175 5.31 10.95 -3.55
CA GLU A 175 5.41 11.83 -4.73
C GLU A 175 6.58 11.39 -5.64
N ASN A 176 7.76 11.17 -5.07
CA ASN A 176 8.93 10.69 -5.81
C ASN A 176 8.72 9.28 -6.39
N MET A 177 8.07 8.38 -5.65
CA MET A 177 7.69 7.06 -6.16
C MET A 177 6.73 7.18 -7.34
N HIS A 178 5.73 8.05 -7.24
CA HIS A 178 4.77 8.31 -8.31
C HIS A 178 5.46 8.86 -9.58
N GLU A 179 6.38 9.80 -9.45
CA GLU A 179 7.11 10.38 -10.58
C GLU A 179 8.05 9.37 -11.26
N ARG A 180 8.77 8.55 -10.46
CA ARG A 180 9.81 7.63 -10.95
C ARG A 180 9.28 6.25 -11.33
N ALA A 181 8.13 5.87 -10.79
CA ALA A 181 7.69 4.49 -10.80
C ALA A 181 7.41 3.97 -12.22
N GLY A 182 8.04 2.87 -12.56
CA GLY A 182 7.62 1.99 -13.63
C GLY A 182 6.43 1.09 -13.23
N GLY A 183 5.92 1.21 -11.97
CA GLY A 183 4.87 0.38 -11.39
C GLY A 183 3.68 1.18 -10.87
N MET A 184 2.64 0.47 -10.49
CA MET A 184 1.42 1.00 -9.88
C MET A 184 1.61 1.10 -8.36
N ILE A 185 1.05 2.15 -7.75
CA ILE A 185 1.00 2.37 -6.32
C ILE A 185 -0.46 2.36 -5.86
N ILE A 186 -0.77 1.58 -4.84
CA ILE A 186 -2.05 1.60 -4.15
C ILE A 186 -1.78 1.94 -2.68
N ILE A 187 -2.39 3.00 -2.17
CA ILE A 187 -2.29 3.37 -0.75
C ILE A 187 -3.68 3.39 -0.13
N ILE A 188 -3.84 2.64 0.96
CA ILE A 188 -4.99 2.78 1.83
C ILE A 188 -4.69 3.87 2.83
N SER A 189 -5.49 4.92 2.85
CA SER A 189 -5.30 6.04 3.77
C SER A 189 -6.58 6.86 3.99
N HIS A 190 -6.63 7.52 5.14
CA HIS A 190 -7.62 8.53 5.47
C HIS A 190 -7.04 9.95 5.44
N GLN A 191 -5.75 10.10 5.19
CA GLN A 191 -5.04 11.37 5.23
C GLN A 191 -5.28 12.16 3.95
N GLU A 192 -5.85 13.35 4.10
CA GLU A 192 -6.14 14.25 2.97
C GLU A 192 -4.92 14.47 2.06
N ARG A 193 -3.74 14.57 2.64
CA ARG A 193 -2.50 14.80 1.89
C ARG A 193 -2.11 13.63 0.99
N ILE A 194 -2.36 12.40 1.44
CA ILE A 194 -2.16 11.19 0.62
C ILE A 194 -3.20 11.14 -0.49
N LEU A 195 -4.48 11.42 -0.17
CA LEU A 195 -5.54 11.47 -1.16
C LEU A 195 -5.26 12.52 -2.25
N ASN A 196 -4.65 13.65 -1.88
CA ASN A 196 -4.33 14.74 -2.80
C ASN A 196 -3.20 14.45 -3.80
N ILE A 197 -2.32 13.50 -3.53
CA ILE A 197 -1.26 13.11 -4.46
C ILE A 197 -1.64 11.93 -5.36
N ALA A 198 -2.80 11.29 -5.11
CA ALA A 198 -3.29 10.20 -5.94
C ALA A 198 -3.88 10.71 -7.27
N ASP A 199 -3.83 9.88 -8.32
CA ASP A 199 -4.50 10.14 -9.60
C ASP A 199 -6.00 9.89 -9.49
N LYS A 200 -6.36 8.74 -8.86
CA LYS A 200 -7.74 8.33 -8.60
C LYS A 200 -7.95 7.92 -7.15
N ILE A 201 -9.18 8.07 -6.70
CA ILE A 201 -9.62 7.67 -5.36
C ILE A 201 -10.75 6.66 -5.49
N LEU A 202 -10.59 5.52 -4.80
CA LEU A 202 -11.62 4.49 -4.58
C LEU A 202 -12.20 4.65 -3.17
N VAL A 203 -13.50 4.79 -3.09
CA VAL A 203 -14.22 4.91 -1.80
C VAL A 203 -14.98 3.63 -1.52
N LEU A 204 -14.60 2.95 -0.42
CA LEU A 204 -15.28 1.75 0.07
C LEU A 204 -16.16 2.09 1.26
N ALA A 205 -17.42 1.63 1.25
CA ALA A 205 -18.29 1.64 2.43
C ALA A 205 -19.23 0.42 2.42
N ASN A 206 -19.52 -0.11 3.60
CA ASN A 206 -20.42 -1.26 3.78
C ASN A 206 -20.05 -2.51 2.96
N GLY A 207 -18.75 -2.66 2.66
CA GLY A 207 -18.21 -3.77 1.86
C GLY A 207 -18.32 -3.61 0.35
N GLY A 208 -18.83 -2.48 -0.14
CA GLY A 208 -18.98 -2.17 -1.57
C GLY A 208 -18.27 -0.88 -1.97
N ILE A 209 -18.19 -0.64 -3.29
CA ILE A 209 -17.68 0.61 -3.86
C ILE A 209 -18.80 1.65 -3.86
N VAL A 210 -18.55 2.79 -3.24
CA VAL A 210 -19.48 3.93 -3.21
C VAL A 210 -19.15 4.94 -4.31
N ASP A 211 -17.85 5.19 -4.55
CA ASP A 211 -17.38 6.07 -5.60
C ASP A 211 -15.98 5.62 -6.07
N TYR A 212 -15.69 5.87 -7.35
CA TYR A 212 -14.36 5.67 -7.93
C TYR A 212 -14.17 6.63 -9.08
N GLY A 213 -13.12 7.40 -9.07
CA GLY A 213 -12.85 8.37 -10.10
C GLY A 213 -11.60 9.20 -9.85
N ARG A 214 -11.41 10.19 -10.72
CA ARG A 214 -10.30 11.13 -10.57
C ARG A 214 -10.39 11.83 -9.21
N LYS A 215 -9.24 12.10 -8.64
CA LYS A 215 -9.12 12.82 -7.37
C LYS A 215 -9.96 14.10 -7.35
N ASP A 216 -9.89 14.90 -8.41
CA ASP A 216 -10.57 16.20 -8.50
C ASP A 216 -12.10 16.08 -8.47
N ASP A 217 -12.65 14.92 -8.86
CA ASP A 217 -14.09 14.64 -8.85
C ASP A 217 -14.57 14.01 -7.52
N VAL A 218 -13.72 13.17 -6.92
CA VAL A 218 -14.09 12.37 -5.71
C VAL A 218 -13.74 13.12 -4.42
N PHE A 219 -12.56 13.75 -4.35
CA PHE A 219 -12.07 14.38 -3.13
C PHE A 219 -12.99 15.50 -2.59
N PRO A 220 -13.53 16.42 -3.41
CA PRO A 220 -14.47 17.44 -2.92
C PRO A 220 -15.70 16.82 -2.26
N LYS A 221 -16.26 15.76 -2.83
CA LYS A 221 -17.41 15.05 -2.27
C LYS A 221 -17.09 14.44 -0.91
N LEU A 222 -15.86 13.91 -0.72
CA LEU A 222 -15.40 13.40 0.58
C LEU A 222 -15.29 14.50 1.63
N MET A 223 -14.88 15.71 1.25
CA MET A 223 -14.76 16.83 2.17
C MET A 223 -16.12 17.41 2.58
N ASP A 224 -17.08 17.46 1.67
CA ASP A 224 -18.46 17.91 1.94
C ASP A 224 -19.20 16.97 2.91
N VAL A 225 -18.74 15.72 3.03
CA VAL A 225 -19.33 14.67 3.87
C VAL A 225 -19.11 14.85 5.37
N ARG A 226 -18.38 15.85 5.81
CA ARG A 226 -18.45 16.26 7.24
C ARG A 226 -19.90 16.50 7.72
N SER A 227 -20.89 16.47 6.80
CA SER A 227 -22.34 16.53 7.05
C SER A 227 -23.10 15.19 7.00
N GLY A 228 -22.46 14.04 7.07
CA GLY A 228 -23.12 12.79 7.52
C GLY A 228 -23.78 11.87 6.49
N CYS A 229 -23.91 12.21 5.21
CA CYS A 229 -24.77 11.43 4.28
C CYS A 229 -24.07 10.63 3.16
N TYR A 230 -22.77 10.77 2.95
CA TYR A 230 -22.12 10.18 1.77
C TYR A 230 -21.98 8.64 1.83
N PHE A 231 -21.78 8.08 3.01
CA PHE A 231 -21.58 6.64 3.21
C PHE A 231 -22.88 5.84 3.42
N THR A 232 -24.04 6.50 3.36
CA THR A 232 -25.36 5.88 3.63
C THR A 232 -26.20 5.65 2.37
N LYS A 233 -25.67 5.90 1.18
CA LYS A 233 -26.38 5.54 -0.05
C LYS A 233 -26.34 4.03 -0.22
N ASN A 234 -27.55 3.41 -0.04
CA ASN A 234 -27.87 2.02 -0.38
C ASN A 234 -27.75 1.76 -1.88
#